data_4c1c62b68056184e529d9d3a07a2c2ff
#
_entry.id   4c1c62b68056184e529d9d3a07a2c2ff
#
_cell.length_a   1.000
_cell.length_b   1.000
_cell.length_c   1.000
_cell.angle_alpha   90.00
_cell.angle_beta   90.00
_cell.angle_gamma   90.00
#
_symmetry.space_group_name_H-M   'P 1'
#
loop_
_entity.id
_entity.type
_entity.pdbx_description
1 polymer ?
#
loop_
_entity_poly.entity_id
_entity_poly.type
_entity_poly.pdbx_seq_one_letter_code
_entity_poly.pdbx_strand_id
1 'polypeptide(L)'
;MKTILIPVDFSEPSNNAVNYAVGLSNYQNLNQIILFTNFYVTLFEQIYPSADFIQTNEDDIIKQKNLLQEKLENLKSQILKKLNPGITVKVALPETSLLRGILEIIELENPDVVFLGSNNYDGEISSIGNSMVEIAKVSPVPVFIVPPKATYEPVKNALVACDFRTLNHVSLLHRLHNIKHWPHPKLTLLNVDPANKHLLPEHPELEIKGMLSEILKDYEYELHYSTDKDILNGVLAFADQHNQQIIIALPGVHSFLYTLTHNSITEGLSTDANKPVLILK
;
A
#
# COMPACT_ATOMS: atom_id res chain seq x y z
N MET A 1 4.74 -8.92 -10.28
CA MET A 1 3.52 -8.09 -10.45
C MET A 1 3.37 -7.75 -11.91
N LYS A 2 2.19 -7.89 -12.48
CA LYS A 2 1.94 -7.59 -13.90
C LYS A 2 1.07 -6.37 -14.10
N THR A 3 0.08 -6.16 -13.23
CA THR A 3 -0.86 -5.05 -13.30
C THR A 3 -0.90 -4.30 -11.97
N ILE A 4 -0.70 -3.00 -12.01
CA ILE A 4 -0.72 -2.11 -10.83
C ILE A 4 -1.86 -1.12 -10.98
N LEU A 5 -2.70 -1.01 -9.95
CA LEU A 5 -3.71 0.05 -9.83
C LEU A 5 -3.14 1.19 -8.98
N ILE A 6 -3.20 2.41 -9.47
CA ILE A 6 -2.70 3.60 -8.78
C ILE A 6 -3.80 4.65 -8.71
N PRO A 7 -4.50 4.79 -7.57
CA PRO A 7 -5.36 5.93 -7.33
C PRO A 7 -4.53 7.22 -7.29
N VAL A 8 -4.98 8.25 -8.00
CA VAL A 8 -4.32 9.55 -8.09
C VAL A 8 -5.31 10.69 -7.87
N ASP A 9 -4.90 11.67 -7.07
CA ASP A 9 -5.59 12.94 -6.86
C ASP A 9 -4.72 14.12 -7.33
N PHE A 10 -3.64 13.81 -8.06
CA PHE A 10 -2.64 14.73 -8.60
C PHE A 10 -1.82 15.49 -7.54
N SER A 11 -1.94 15.12 -6.27
CA SER A 11 -1.09 15.60 -5.18
C SER A 11 0.35 15.06 -5.28
N GLU A 12 1.29 15.66 -4.54
CA GLU A 12 2.67 15.17 -4.46
C GLU A 12 2.73 13.70 -4.00
N PRO A 13 2.02 13.25 -2.94
CA PRO A 13 2.02 11.85 -2.52
C PRO A 13 1.56 10.88 -3.62
N SER A 14 0.45 11.17 -4.30
CA SER A 14 -0.05 10.30 -5.35
C SER A 14 0.90 10.25 -6.56
N ASN A 15 1.50 11.40 -6.93
CA ASN A 15 2.51 11.45 -7.98
C ASN A 15 3.79 10.67 -7.60
N ASN A 16 4.16 10.67 -6.31
CA ASN A 16 5.29 9.87 -5.84
C ASN A 16 5.03 8.37 -5.99
N ALA A 17 3.81 7.89 -5.67
CA ALA A 17 3.42 6.50 -5.91
C ALA A 17 3.51 6.12 -7.41
N VAL A 18 3.09 7.02 -8.30
CA VAL A 18 3.24 6.83 -9.75
C VAL A 18 4.72 6.73 -10.15
N ASN A 19 5.57 7.65 -9.67
CA ASN A 19 7.00 7.62 -9.98
C ASN A 19 7.69 6.37 -9.45
N TYR A 20 7.29 5.89 -8.27
CA TYR A 20 7.79 4.64 -7.70
C TYR A 20 7.43 3.43 -8.56
N ALA A 21 6.18 3.36 -9.04
CA ALA A 21 5.72 2.30 -9.95
C ALA A 21 6.46 2.34 -11.31
N VAL A 22 6.75 3.53 -11.83
CA VAL A 22 7.57 3.71 -13.03
C VAL A 22 9.00 3.20 -12.78
N GLY A 23 9.60 3.52 -11.62
CA GLY A 23 10.91 3.00 -11.23
C GLY A 23 10.93 1.47 -11.16
N LEU A 24 9.90 0.87 -10.54
CA LEU A 24 9.72 -0.57 -10.44
C LEU A 24 9.66 -1.24 -11.83
N SER A 25 9.03 -0.61 -12.81
CA SER A 25 8.87 -1.15 -14.16
C SER A 25 10.20 -1.43 -14.87
N ASN A 26 11.29 -0.77 -14.48
CA ASN A 26 12.62 -0.98 -15.03
C ASN A 26 13.29 -2.28 -14.55
N TYR A 27 12.79 -2.86 -13.47
CA TYR A 27 13.38 -4.04 -12.82
C TYR A 27 12.45 -5.25 -12.78
N GLN A 28 11.17 -5.06 -13.08
CA GLN A 28 10.16 -6.11 -13.05
C GLN A 28 9.37 -6.15 -14.36
N ASN A 29 8.91 -7.34 -14.74
CA ASN A 29 8.05 -7.55 -15.91
C ASN A 29 6.64 -7.02 -15.63
N LEU A 30 6.48 -5.71 -15.70
CA LEU A 30 5.20 -5.04 -15.60
C LEU A 30 4.53 -5.03 -16.98
N ASN A 31 3.22 -5.32 -17.02
CA ASN A 31 2.44 -5.29 -18.25
C ASN A 31 1.57 -4.04 -18.34
N GLN A 32 1.01 -3.61 -17.18
CA GLN A 32 0.01 -2.56 -17.18
C GLN A 32 0.05 -1.71 -15.91
N ILE A 33 -0.14 -0.41 -16.08
CA ILE A 33 -0.48 0.53 -15.01
C ILE A 33 -1.90 1.05 -15.27
N ILE A 34 -2.74 1.08 -14.24
CA ILE A 34 -4.08 1.66 -14.27
C ILE A 34 -4.04 2.89 -13.39
N LEU A 35 -4.13 4.07 -13.99
CA LEU A 35 -4.30 5.33 -13.28
C LEU A 35 -5.80 5.53 -13.01
N PHE A 36 -6.15 5.71 -11.78
CA PHE A 36 -7.53 5.86 -11.33
C PHE A 36 -7.70 7.19 -10.62
N THR A 37 -8.75 7.93 -10.96
CA THR A 37 -9.34 8.94 -10.08
C THR A 37 -10.85 8.80 -10.11
N ASN A 38 -11.53 9.25 -9.09
CA ASN A 38 -12.99 9.22 -9.08
C ASN A 38 -13.56 10.62 -9.31
N PHE A 39 -14.73 10.65 -9.92
CA PHE A 39 -15.56 11.84 -10.01
C PHE A 39 -16.86 11.58 -9.27
N TYR A 40 -17.10 12.32 -8.21
CA TYR A 40 -18.30 12.13 -7.40
C TYR A 40 -18.88 13.45 -6.96
N VAL A 41 -20.07 13.74 -7.48
CA VAL A 41 -20.88 14.91 -7.08
C VAL A 41 -21.94 14.41 -6.12
N THR A 42 -21.93 14.88 -4.89
CA THR A 42 -22.93 14.50 -3.90
C THR A 42 -24.28 15.11 -4.25
N LEU A 43 -25.39 14.36 -4.04
CA LEU A 43 -26.74 14.89 -4.16
C LEU A 43 -26.96 16.15 -3.29
N PHE A 44 -26.21 16.31 -2.22
CA PHE A 44 -26.27 17.48 -1.34
C PHE A 44 -25.80 18.76 -2.06
N GLU A 45 -24.78 18.67 -2.92
CA GLU A 45 -24.32 19.79 -3.73
C GLU A 45 -25.32 20.17 -4.83
N GLN A 46 -26.21 19.23 -5.19
CA GLN A 46 -27.28 19.44 -6.16
C GLN A 46 -28.59 19.97 -5.52
N ILE A 47 -28.80 19.78 -4.22
CA ILE A 47 -30.12 19.98 -3.55
C ILE A 47 -30.10 21.15 -2.55
N TYR A 48 -28.95 21.79 -2.27
CA TYR A 48 -28.93 22.85 -1.27
C TYR A 48 -29.69 24.09 -1.79
N PRO A 49 -30.93 24.37 -1.27
CA PRO A 49 -31.63 25.61 -1.60
C PRO A 49 -31.03 26.75 -0.77
N SER A 50 -29.97 27.37 -1.24
CA SER A 50 -29.62 28.69 -0.72
C SER A 50 -30.47 29.72 -1.46
N ALA A 51 -30.82 30.81 -0.77
CA ALA A 51 -31.62 31.90 -1.33
C ALA A 51 -30.96 32.55 -2.57
N ASP A 52 -29.69 32.31 -2.80
CA ASP A 52 -28.93 32.62 -4.01
C ASP A 52 -28.69 31.31 -4.75
N PHE A 53 -29.61 30.97 -5.65
CA PHE A 53 -29.51 29.80 -6.52
C PHE A 53 -28.20 29.82 -7.33
N ILE A 54 -27.15 29.20 -6.80
CA ILE A 54 -26.10 28.69 -7.66
C ILE A 54 -26.61 27.31 -8.12
N GLN A 55 -27.36 27.33 -9.21
CA GLN A 55 -27.55 26.17 -10.04
C GLN A 55 -26.13 25.72 -10.39
N THR A 56 -25.63 24.63 -9.76
CA THR A 56 -24.47 23.90 -10.31
C THR A 56 -24.94 23.47 -11.68
N ASN A 57 -24.51 24.21 -12.67
CA ASN A 57 -24.96 24.02 -14.02
C ASN A 57 -24.40 22.66 -14.45
N GLU A 58 -25.22 21.85 -15.12
CA GLU A 58 -24.75 20.57 -15.70
C GLU A 58 -23.46 20.78 -16.51
N ASP A 59 -23.33 21.95 -17.14
CA ASP A 59 -22.11 22.35 -17.85
C ASP A 59 -20.87 22.43 -16.95
N ASP A 60 -20.99 22.88 -15.70
CA ASP A 60 -19.85 22.93 -14.77
C ASP A 60 -19.42 21.55 -14.29
N ILE A 61 -20.37 20.63 -14.08
CA ILE A 61 -20.11 19.23 -13.74
C ILE A 61 -19.37 18.54 -14.91
N ILE A 62 -19.87 18.71 -16.12
CA ILE A 62 -19.24 18.17 -17.34
C ILE A 62 -17.83 18.76 -17.51
N LYS A 63 -17.67 20.07 -17.30
CA LYS A 63 -16.38 20.74 -17.39
C LYS A 63 -15.36 20.22 -16.36
N GLN A 64 -15.77 20.01 -15.11
CA GLN A 64 -14.91 19.45 -14.07
C GLN A 64 -14.49 18.02 -14.42
N LYS A 65 -15.42 17.17 -14.87
CA LYS A 65 -15.13 15.80 -15.31
C LYS A 65 -14.14 15.79 -16.47
N ASN A 66 -14.35 16.63 -17.48
CA ASN A 66 -13.46 16.75 -18.63
C ASN A 66 -12.05 17.20 -18.21
N LEU A 67 -11.94 18.12 -17.25
CA LEU A 67 -10.66 18.56 -16.70
C LEU A 67 -9.91 17.43 -16.00
N LEU A 68 -10.61 16.59 -15.22
CA LEU A 68 -10.00 15.41 -14.58
C LEU A 68 -9.54 14.37 -15.61
N GLN A 69 -10.36 14.14 -16.64
CA GLN A 69 -10.00 13.24 -17.74
C GLN A 69 -8.74 13.74 -18.46
N GLU A 70 -8.66 15.04 -18.76
CA GLU A 70 -7.49 15.65 -19.39
C GLU A 70 -6.24 15.52 -18.50
N LYS A 71 -6.36 15.76 -17.20
CA LYS A 71 -5.24 15.57 -16.26
C LYS A 71 -4.74 14.13 -16.24
N LEU A 72 -5.66 13.14 -16.25
CA LEU A 72 -5.29 11.71 -16.31
C LEU A 72 -4.57 11.36 -17.61
N GLU A 73 -5.08 11.80 -18.76
CA GLU A 73 -4.44 11.53 -20.06
C GLU A 73 -3.08 12.24 -20.19
N ASN A 74 -2.94 13.42 -19.61
CA ASN A 74 -1.65 14.12 -19.54
C ASN A 74 -0.65 13.34 -18.66
N LEU A 75 -1.06 12.88 -17.49
CA LEU A 75 -0.22 12.05 -16.61
C LEU A 75 0.17 10.75 -17.31
N LYS A 76 -0.77 10.05 -17.92
CA LYS A 76 -0.51 8.85 -18.75
C LYS A 76 0.54 9.13 -19.82
N SER A 77 0.39 10.24 -20.55
CA SER A 77 1.32 10.62 -21.61
C SER A 77 2.73 10.91 -21.08
N GLN A 78 2.84 11.47 -19.87
CA GLN A 78 4.11 11.73 -19.22
C GLN A 78 4.82 10.43 -18.78
N ILE A 79 4.08 9.50 -18.17
CA ILE A 79 4.68 8.25 -17.69
C ILE A 79 5.02 7.28 -18.82
N LEU A 80 4.21 7.25 -19.90
CA LEU A 80 4.52 6.44 -21.08
C LEU A 80 5.90 6.75 -21.70
N LYS A 81 6.35 7.99 -21.59
CA LYS A 81 7.71 8.40 -22.05
C LYS A 81 8.85 7.83 -21.18
N LYS A 82 8.52 7.39 -19.96
CA LYS A 82 9.49 6.88 -18.98
C LYS A 82 9.44 5.37 -18.82
N LEU A 83 8.37 4.73 -19.33
CA LEU A 83 8.16 3.29 -19.22
C LEU A 83 8.92 2.52 -20.31
N ASN A 84 9.29 1.29 -19.98
CA ASN A 84 9.84 0.36 -20.97
C ASN A 84 8.80 0.03 -22.06
N PRO A 85 9.23 -0.21 -23.30
CA PRO A 85 8.34 -0.63 -24.38
C PRO A 85 7.51 -1.87 -24.00
N GLY A 86 6.24 -1.87 -24.39
CA GLY A 86 5.31 -2.98 -24.15
C GLY A 86 4.47 -2.83 -22.88
N ILE A 87 4.76 -1.87 -22.00
CA ILE A 87 3.91 -1.58 -20.85
C ILE A 87 2.77 -0.67 -21.27
N THR A 88 1.54 -1.06 -20.93
CA THR A 88 0.35 -0.28 -21.25
C THR A 88 -0.07 0.59 -20.06
N VAL A 89 -0.67 1.75 -20.34
CA VAL A 89 -1.26 2.61 -19.32
C VAL A 89 -2.72 2.85 -19.64
N LYS A 90 -3.60 2.42 -18.74
CA LYS A 90 -5.04 2.73 -18.79
C LYS A 90 -5.36 3.88 -17.85
N VAL A 91 -6.44 4.60 -18.14
CA VAL A 91 -7.04 5.58 -17.25
C VAL A 91 -8.46 5.16 -16.91
N ALA A 92 -8.88 5.40 -15.67
CA ALA A 92 -10.21 5.11 -15.17
C ALA A 92 -10.74 6.30 -14.37
N LEU A 93 -11.95 6.77 -14.72
CA LEU A 93 -12.65 7.88 -14.08
C LEU A 93 -14.12 7.50 -13.83
N PRO A 94 -14.40 6.57 -12.89
CA PRO A 94 -15.78 6.22 -12.56
C PRO A 94 -16.50 7.35 -11.83
N GLU A 95 -17.81 7.44 -12.05
CA GLU A 95 -18.69 8.41 -11.39
C GLU A 95 -19.24 7.83 -10.09
N THR A 96 -18.35 7.62 -9.12
CA THR A 96 -18.70 7.02 -7.84
C THR A 96 -17.73 7.45 -6.74
N SER A 97 -18.02 7.10 -5.49
CA SER A 97 -17.12 7.39 -4.36
C SER A 97 -15.77 6.65 -4.51
N LEU A 98 -14.73 7.19 -3.89
CA LEU A 98 -13.35 6.68 -3.99
C LEU A 98 -13.26 5.16 -3.71
N LEU A 99 -13.75 4.72 -2.55
CA LEU A 99 -13.64 3.32 -2.14
C LEU A 99 -14.41 2.38 -3.07
N ARG A 100 -15.62 2.78 -3.46
CA ARG A 100 -16.44 1.99 -4.38
C ARG A 100 -15.80 1.89 -5.75
N GLY A 101 -15.30 3.01 -6.29
CA GLY A 101 -14.63 3.01 -7.58
C GLY A 101 -13.36 2.16 -7.60
N ILE A 102 -12.57 2.17 -6.52
CA ILE A 102 -11.39 1.30 -6.39
C ILE A 102 -11.82 -0.18 -6.43
N LEU A 103 -12.87 -0.57 -5.69
CA LEU A 103 -13.36 -1.95 -5.67
C LEU A 103 -13.91 -2.38 -7.03
N GLU A 104 -14.66 -1.51 -7.71
CA GLU A 104 -15.18 -1.77 -9.06
C GLU A 104 -14.03 -1.97 -10.07
N ILE A 105 -12.97 -1.17 -10.01
CA ILE A 105 -11.81 -1.34 -10.89
C ILE A 105 -11.00 -2.59 -10.52
N ILE A 106 -10.88 -2.95 -9.24
CA ILE A 106 -10.24 -4.20 -8.84
C ILE A 106 -10.99 -5.40 -9.39
N GLU A 107 -12.31 -5.40 -9.31
CA GLU A 107 -13.14 -6.49 -9.85
C GLU A 107 -13.04 -6.58 -11.38
N LEU A 108 -13.06 -5.44 -12.08
CA LEU A 108 -13.04 -5.38 -13.54
C LEU A 108 -11.67 -5.73 -14.14
N GLU A 109 -10.60 -5.19 -13.58
CA GLU A 109 -9.25 -5.24 -14.17
C GLU A 109 -8.33 -6.25 -13.49
N ASN A 110 -8.73 -6.78 -12.31
CA ASN A 110 -7.99 -7.78 -11.52
C ASN A 110 -6.49 -7.43 -11.36
N PRO A 111 -6.15 -6.24 -10.82
CA PRO A 111 -4.77 -5.85 -10.60
C PRO A 111 -4.11 -6.75 -9.55
N ASP A 112 -2.79 -6.92 -9.63
CA ASP A 112 -2.03 -7.69 -8.64
C ASP A 112 -1.84 -6.91 -7.32
N VAL A 113 -1.89 -5.57 -7.38
CA VAL A 113 -1.61 -4.69 -6.24
C VAL A 113 -2.17 -3.29 -6.45
N VAL A 114 -2.55 -2.61 -5.36
CA VAL A 114 -2.88 -1.17 -5.35
C VAL A 114 -1.70 -0.40 -4.78
N PHE A 115 -1.22 0.63 -5.47
CA PHE A 115 -0.17 1.54 -4.98
C PHE A 115 -0.80 2.82 -4.45
N LEU A 116 -0.42 3.23 -3.23
CA LEU A 116 -0.88 4.44 -2.58
C LEU A 116 0.31 5.27 -2.11
N GLY A 117 0.27 6.58 -2.32
CA GLY A 117 1.21 7.51 -1.69
C GLY A 117 0.74 7.86 -0.28
N SER A 118 1.62 7.80 0.71
CA SER A 118 1.32 8.30 2.04
C SER A 118 1.54 9.81 2.14
N ASN A 119 0.74 10.49 2.98
CA ASN A 119 0.88 11.92 3.23
C ASN A 119 2.21 12.24 3.93
N ASN A 120 2.69 13.45 3.73
CA ASN A 120 3.78 14.04 4.48
C ASN A 120 3.23 15.07 5.47
N TYR A 121 3.84 15.17 6.67
CA TYR A 121 3.37 16.09 7.72
C TYR A 121 3.47 17.57 7.32
N ASP A 122 4.52 17.91 6.57
CA ASP A 122 4.83 19.28 6.17
C ASP A 122 4.51 19.56 4.69
N GLY A 123 3.83 18.64 4.00
CA GLY A 123 3.59 18.70 2.57
C GLY A 123 2.14 18.87 2.17
N GLU A 124 1.88 18.69 0.89
CA GLU A 124 0.55 18.66 0.31
C GLU A 124 -0.24 17.45 0.85
N ILE A 125 -1.46 17.67 1.30
CA ILE A 125 -2.34 16.61 1.82
C ILE A 125 -3.10 15.97 0.66
N SER A 126 -2.87 14.68 0.47
CA SER A 126 -3.60 13.85 -0.48
C SER A 126 -4.92 13.37 0.11
N SER A 127 -6.01 13.47 -0.62
CA SER A 127 -7.29 12.87 -0.26
C SER A 127 -7.21 11.34 -0.26
N ILE A 128 -6.41 10.77 -1.16
CA ILE A 128 -6.13 9.33 -1.23
C ILE A 128 -5.29 8.90 -0.03
N GLY A 129 -4.26 9.69 0.31
CA GLY A 129 -3.45 9.46 1.50
C GLY A 129 -4.27 9.45 2.79
N ASN A 130 -5.27 10.33 2.92
CA ASN A 130 -6.21 10.33 4.05
C ASN A 130 -7.09 9.06 4.10
N SER A 131 -7.44 8.50 2.94
CA SER A 131 -8.27 7.29 2.81
C SER A 131 -7.45 6.00 2.75
N MET A 132 -6.12 6.08 2.90
CA MET A 132 -5.19 4.95 2.73
C MET A 132 -5.55 3.75 3.62
N VAL A 133 -5.92 4.02 4.87
CA VAL A 133 -6.29 2.97 5.84
C VAL A 133 -7.59 2.27 5.45
N GLU A 134 -8.60 3.03 5.03
CA GLU A 134 -9.86 2.47 4.56
C GLU A 134 -9.65 1.64 3.29
N ILE A 135 -8.89 2.17 2.33
CA ILE A 135 -8.54 1.44 1.10
C ILE A 135 -7.80 0.14 1.46
N ALA A 136 -6.81 0.22 2.36
CA ALA A 136 -6.07 -0.95 2.80
C ALA A 136 -6.95 -1.98 3.53
N LYS A 137 -8.00 -1.57 4.23
CA LYS A 137 -8.95 -2.48 4.90
C LYS A 137 -9.85 -3.21 3.90
N VAL A 138 -10.42 -2.49 2.94
CA VAL A 138 -11.45 -3.03 2.04
C VAL A 138 -10.85 -3.72 0.80
N SER A 139 -9.63 -3.41 0.42
CA SER A 139 -8.99 -3.98 -0.77
C SER A 139 -8.88 -5.51 -0.66
N PRO A 140 -9.36 -6.27 -1.66
CA PRO A 140 -9.16 -7.72 -1.72
C PRO A 140 -7.77 -8.11 -2.26
N VAL A 141 -7.03 -7.16 -2.82
CA VAL A 141 -5.67 -7.35 -3.33
C VAL A 141 -4.65 -6.64 -2.44
N PRO A 142 -3.37 -7.06 -2.43
CA PRO A 142 -2.32 -6.40 -1.67
C PRO A 142 -2.26 -4.89 -1.91
N VAL A 143 -1.90 -4.14 -0.88
CA VAL A 143 -1.75 -2.68 -0.95
C VAL A 143 -0.32 -2.29 -0.64
N PHE A 144 0.29 -1.53 -1.55
CA PHE A 144 1.65 -1.05 -1.45
C PHE A 144 1.63 0.45 -1.11
N ILE A 145 2.12 0.81 0.05
CA ILE A 145 2.18 2.18 0.52
C ILE A 145 3.59 2.74 0.25
N VAL A 146 3.65 3.81 -0.51
CA VAL A 146 4.88 4.50 -0.88
C VAL A 146 5.04 5.74 0.00
N PRO A 147 6.07 5.79 0.86
CA PRO A 147 6.31 6.94 1.71
C PRO A 147 6.77 8.16 0.90
N PRO A 148 6.66 9.39 1.48
CA PRO A 148 7.11 10.61 0.81
C PRO A 148 8.55 10.51 0.35
N LYS A 149 8.83 11.01 -0.86
CA LYS A 149 10.19 11.04 -1.45
C LYS A 149 10.87 9.69 -1.66
N ALA A 150 10.18 8.57 -1.40
CA ALA A 150 10.74 7.25 -1.69
C ALA A 150 10.96 7.08 -3.19
N THR A 151 12.14 6.60 -3.54
CA THR A 151 12.47 6.18 -4.90
C THR A 151 12.56 4.66 -4.94
N TYR A 152 12.18 4.06 -6.06
CA TYR A 152 12.27 2.61 -6.21
C TYR A 152 13.75 2.16 -6.25
N GLU A 153 14.03 1.13 -5.47
CA GLU A 153 15.26 0.33 -5.55
C GLU A 153 14.91 -1.16 -5.58
N PRO A 154 15.72 -2.02 -6.23
CA PRO A 154 15.50 -3.46 -6.23
C PRO A 154 15.44 -4.04 -4.82
N VAL A 155 14.35 -4.74 -4.51
CA VAL A 155 14.13 -5.32 -3.18
C VAL A 155 14.97 -6.57 -3.03
N LYS A 156 16.03 -6.49 -2.22
CA LYS A 156 16.92 -7.62 -1.87
C LYS A 156 16.59 -8.17 -0.49
N ASN A 157 16.24 -7.30 0.45
CA ASN A 157 15.87 -7.65 1.82
C ASN A 157 14.50 -7.07 2.16
N ALA A 158 13.65 -7.86 2.77
CA ALA A 158 12.32 -7.46 3.20
C ALA A 158 12.11 -7.84 4.67
N LEU A 159 11.65 -6.88 5.47
CA LEU A 159 11.24 -7.09 6.85
C LEU A 159 9.80 -7.56 6.89
N VAL A 160 9.51 -8.68 7.52
CA VAL A 160 8.15 -9.15 7.79
C VAL A 160 7.85 -8.96 9.26
N ALA A 161 6.94 -8.02 9.56
CA ALA A 161 6.43 -7.85 10.91
C ALA A 161 5.42 -8.98 11.21
N CYS A 162 5.80 -9.92 12.08
CA CYS A 162 5.04 -11.13 12.36
C CYS A 162 4.93 -11.36 13.88
N ASP A 163 3.76 -11.81 14.32
CA ASP A 163 3.53 -12.21 15.70
C ASP A 163 3.69 -13.73 15.81
N PHE A 164 4.72 -14.17 16.53
CA PHE A 164 5.01 -15.60 16.73
C PHE A 164 4.33 -16.21 17.95
N ARG A 165 3.46 -15.48 18.65
CA ARG A 165 2.76 -16.02 19.82
C ARG A 165 1.80 -17.15 19.48
N THR A 166 1.32 -17.21 18.23
CA THR A 166 0.41 -18.26 17.78
C THR A 166 0.76 -18.74 16.37
N LEU A 167 0.57 -20.04 16.12
CA LEU A 167 0.76 -20.67 14.81
C LEU A 167 -0.18 -20.07 13.75
N ASN A 168 -1.36 -19.59 14.15
CA ASN A 168 -2.32 -18.97 13.25
C ASN A 168 -1.75 -17.69 12.60
N HIS A 169 -0.98 -16.89 13.33
CA HIS A 169 -0.33 -15.71 12.77
C HIS A 169 0.79 -16.10 11.80
N VAL A 170 1.57 -17.11 12.14
CA VAL A 170 2.64 -17.64 11.27
C VAL A 170 2.05 -18.16 9.96
N SER A 171 0.88 -18.81 9.99
CA SER A 171 0.24 -19.35 8.79
C SER A 171 -0.12 -18.26 7.76
N LEU A 172 -0.30 -17.00 8.18
CA LEU A 172 -0.59 -15.89 7.26
C LEU A 172 0.56 -15.61 6.28
N LEU A 173 1.77 -16.08 6.58
CA LEU A 173 2.92 -15.94 5.69
C LEU A 173 2.74 -16.67 4.35
N HIS A 174 1.85 -17.69 4.27
CA HIS A 174 1.54 -18.33 2.99
C HIS A 174 1.02 -17.34 1.94
N ARG A 175 0.48 -16.21 2.36
CA ARG A 175 0.01 -15.13 1.46
C ARG A 175 1.12 -14.50 0.63
N LEU A 176 2.39 -14.66 1.03
CA LEU A 176 3.54 -14.26 0.20
C LEU A 176 3.54 -14.96 -1.16
N HIS A 177 3.06 -16.21 -1.22
CA HIS A 177 2.94 -16.95 -2.48
C HIS A 177 1.85 -16.43 -3.41
N ASN A 178 0.89 -15.65 -2.90
CA ASN A 178 -0.18 -15.05 -3.72
C ASN A 178 0.31 -13.85 -4.52
N ILE A 179 1.48 -13.29 -4.19
CA ILE A 179 2.06 -12.17 -4.92
C ILE A 179 2.72 -12.69 -6.19
N LYS A 180 1.99 -12.68 -7.30
CA LYS A 180 2.50 -13.14 -8.59
C LYS A 180 3.74 -12.33 -9.03
N HIS A 181 4.78 -13.03 -9.48
CA HIS A 181 6.01 -12.42 -10.00
C HIS A 181 6.72 -11.48 -9.00
N TRP A 182 6.57 -11.75 -7.72
CA TRP A 182 7.33 -11.06 -6.68
C TRP A 182 8.80 -11.53 -6.72
N PRO A 183 9.79 -10.64 -6.61
CA PRO A 183 11.15 -11.09 -6.33
C PRO A 183 11.14 -11.84 -5.01
N HIS A 184 11.95 -12.88 -4.90
CA HIS A 184 12.11 -13.61 -3.64
C HIS A 184 13.26 -12.93 -2.86
N PRO A 185 12.99 -11.83 -2.13
CA PRO A 185 14.02 -11.20 -1.31
C PRO A 185 14.37 -12.09 -0.13
N LYS A 186 15.52 -11.88 0.47
CA LYS A 186 15.79 -12.42 1.78
C LYS A 186 14.80 -11.82 2.79
N LEU A 187 14.13 -12.68 3.57
CA LEU A 187 13.13 -12.25 4.55
C LEU A 187 13.75 -12.18 5.95
N THR A 188 13.56 -11.05 6.61
CA THR A 188 13.81 -10.94 8.04
C THR A 188 12.46 -10.94 8.76
N LEU A 189 12.16 -12.04 9.46
CA LEU A 189 10.92 -12.16 10.22
C LEU A 189 11.15 -11.59 11.62
N LEU A 190 10.48 -10.48 11.93
CA LEU A 190 10.63 -9.78 13.19
C LEU A 190 9.38 -9.90 14.05
N ASN A 191 9.56 -10.42 15.27
CA ASN A 191 8.57 -10.32 16.33
C ASN A 191 9.03 -9.28 17.36
N VAL A 192 8.22 -8.25 17.57
CA VAL A 192 8.40 -7.32 18.69
C VAL A 192 7.65 -7.88 19.89
N ASP A 193 8.41 -8.33 20.89
CA ASP A 193 7.93 -9.01 22.10
C ASP A 193 8.42 -8.28 23.37
N PRO A 194 7.74 -7.21 23.78
CA PRO A 194 8.15 -6.40 24.94
C PRO A 194 8.23 -7.17 26.26
N ALA A 195 7.50 -8.29 26.35
CA ALA A 195 7.43 -9.11 27.55
C ALA A 195 8.40 -10.31 27.55
N ASN A 196 9.23 -10.46 26.52
CA ASN A 196 10.17 -11.57 26.36
C ASN A 196 9.50 -12.98 26.45
N LYS A 197 8.25 -13.10 26.02
CA LYS A 197 7.50 -14.36 26.10
C LYS A 197 8.09 -15.46 25.22
N HIS A 198 8.85 -15.12 24.19
CA HIS A 198 9.60 -16.06 23.37
C HIS A 198 10.65 -16.85 24.15
N LEU A 199 11.06 -16.36 25.33
CA LEU A 199 12.01 -17.07 26.21
C LEU A 199 11.31 -18.02 27.19
N LEU A 200 9.97 -18.04 27.24
CA LEU A 200 9.24 -18.92 28.12
C LEU A 200 9.23 -20.36 27.58
N PRO A 201 9.29 -21.38 28.47
CA PRO A 201 9.29 -22.78 28.07
C PRO A 201 8.06 -23.22 27.24
N GLU A 202 6.93 -22.54 27.41
CA GLU A 202 5.70 -22.80 26.66
C GLU A 202 5.70 -22.22 25.25
N HIS A 203 6.75 -21.46 24.87
CA HIS A 203 6.82 -20.88 23.53
C HIS A 203 7.01 -21.99 22.48
N PRO A 204 6.15 -22.07 21.45
CA PRO A 204 6.16 -23.18 20.49
C PRO A 204 7.24 -22.98 19.40
N GLU A 205 8.49 -22.78 19.81
CA GLU A 205 9.59 -22.43 18.90
C GLU A 205 9.85 -23.51 17.83
N LEU A 206 9.77 -24.78 18.21
CA LEU A 206 10.01 -25.90 17.30
C LEU A 206 8.90 -26.02 16.26
N GLU A 207 7.65 -25.86 16.68
CA GLU A 207 6.49 -25.87 15.77
C GLU A 207 6.52 -24.67 14.82
N ILE A 208 6.88 -23.49 15.32
CA ILE A 208 7.05 -22.29 14.51
C ILE A 208 8.13 -22.49 13.45
N LYS A 209 9.31 -22.98 13.83
CA LYS A 209 10.40 -23.26 12.88
C LYS A 209 10.01 -24.31 11.85
N GLY A 210 9.30 -25.36 12.26
CA GLY A 210 8.77 -26.39 11.36
C GLY A 210 7.82 -25.78 10.32
N MET A 211 6.83 -24.99 10.78
CA MET A 211 5.86 -24.34 9.91
C MET A 211 6.53 -23.33 8.96
N LEU A 212 7.45 -22.52 9.46
CA LEU A 212 8.19 -21.55 8.63
C LEU A 212 9.00 -22.23 7.54
N SER A 213 9.67 -23.35 7.84
CA SER A 213 10.45 -24.09 6.85
C SER A 213 9.59 -24.66 5.73
N GLU A 214 8.32 -24.98 6.00
CA GLU A 214 7.35 -25.42 5.00
C GLU A 214 6.80 -24.26 4.19
N ILE A 215 6.33 -23.20 4.86
CA ILE A 215 5.71 -22.03 4.21
C ILE A 215 6.75 -21.26 3.38
N LEU A 216 7.95 -21.07 3.89
CA LEU A 216 8.98 -20.21 3.28
C LEU A 216 10.08 -21.03 2.57
N LYS A 217 9.76 -22.24 2.10
CA LYS A 217 10.73 -23.14 1.44
C LYS A 217 11.46 -22.53 0.25
N ASP A 218 10.83 -21.54 -0.42
CA ASP A 218 11.36 -20.85 -1.59
C ASP A 218 12.06 -19.52 -1.25
N TYR A 219 12.17 -19.20 0.06
CA TYR A 219 12.77 -17.98 0.56
C TYR A 219 13.96 -18.26 1.45
N GLU A 220 15.00 -17.45 1.35
CA GLU A 220 15.98 -17.32 2.41
C GLU A 220 15.39 -16.46 3.52
N TYR A 221 15.40 -16.94 4.78
CA TYR A 221 14.85 -16.17 5.89
C TYR A 221 15.64 -16.31 7.18
N GLU A 222 15.51 -15.32 8.04
CA GLU A 222 16.05 -15.31 9.40
C GLU A 222 15.00 -14.78 10.39
N LEU A 223 15.07 -15.25 11.65
CA LEU A 223 14.17 -14.88 12.74
C LEU A 223 14.86 -13.90 13.67
N HIS A 224 14.14 -12.83 14.02
CA HIS A 224 14.60 -11.85 14.99
C HIS A 224 13.50 -11.52 16.00
N TYR A 225 13.92 -11.18 17.22
CA TYR A 225 13.07 -10.70 18.29
C TYR A 225 13.54 -9.34 18.74
N SER A 226 12.61 -8.42 18.94
CA SER A 226 12.86 -7.12 19.56
C SER A 226 12.09 -7.02 20.87
N THR A 227 12.68 -6.41 21.87
CA THR A 227 12.06 -6.14 23.17
C THR A 227 11.56 -4.71 23.30
N ASP A 228 11.45 -3.99 22.19
CA ASP A 228 10.93 -2.63 22.21
C ASP A 228 9.52 -2.60 22.82
N LYS A 229 9.26 -1.57 23.64
CA LYS A 229 7.96 -1.39 24.30
C LYS A 229 6.88 -0.98 23.32
N ASP A 230 7.25 -0.30 22.26
CA ASP A 230 6.38 0.11 21.17
C ASP A 230 6.63 -0.77 19.94
N ILE A 231 5.59 -1.51 19.53
CA ILE A 231 5.70 -2.46 18.43
C ILE A 231 6.06 -1.74 17.12
N LEU A 232 5.46 -0.57 16.88
CA LEU A 232 5.71 0.17 15.64
C LEU A 232 7.14 0.70 15.60
N ASN A 233 7.57 1.38 16.68
CA ASN A 233 8.94 1.87 16.78
C ASN A 233 9.95 0.74 16.66
N GLY A 234 9.70 -0.41 17.28
CA GLY A 234 10.54 -1.60 17.16
C GLY A 234 10.69 -2.09 15.71
N VAL A 235 9.59 -2.10 14.96
CA VAL A 235 9.62 -2.50 13.53
C VAL A 235 10.36 -1.48 12.68
N LEU A 236 10.06 -0.19 12.83
CA LEU A 236 10.65 0.88 12.02
C LEU A 236 12.16 1.03 12.32
N ALA A 237 12.53 1.07 13.58
CA ALA A 237 13.93 1.15 13.99
C ALA A 237 14.75 -0.05 13.50
N PHE A 238 14.17 -1.24 13.57
CA PHE A 238 14.83 -2.44 13.06
C PHE A 238 15.01 -2.38 11.53
N ALA A 239 13.99 -1.92 10.80
CA ALA A 239 14.05 -1.79 9.35
C ALA A 239 15.17 -0.85 8.89
N ASP A 240 15.35 0.28 9.61
CA ASP A 240 16.39 1.26 9.31
C ASP A 240 17.78 0.73 9.65
N GLN A 241 17.95 0.12 10.85
CA GLN A 241 19.24 -0.40 11.31
C GLN A 241 19.77 -1.55 10.45
N HIS A 242 18.89 -2.35 9.84
CA HIS A 242 19.23 -3.55 9.08
C HIS A 242 19.07 -3.41 7.56
N ASN A 243 19.04 -2.18 7.04
CA ASN A 243 18.97 -1.88 5.61
C ASN A 243 17.86 -2.65 4.88
N GLN A 244 16.68 -2.75 5.48
CA GLN A 244 15.52 -3.34 4.83
C GLN A 244 14.97 -2.38 3.77
N GLN A 245 14.69 -2.87 2.55
CA GLN A 245 14.14 -2.02 1.49
C GLN A 245 12.63 -1.86 1.59
N ILE A 246 11.94 -2.80 2.23
CA ILE A 246 10.49 -2.85 2.34
C ILE A 246 10.07 -3.52 3.63
N ILE A 247 8.94 -3.08 4.19
CA ILE A 247 8.27 -3.73 5.31
C ILE A 247 7.04 -4.47 4.77
N ILE A 248 6.88 -5.74 5.10
CA ILE A 248 5.71 -6.56 4.79
C ILE A 248 4.85 -6.68 6.04
N ALA A 249 3.61 -6.19 5.94
CA ALA A 249 2.64 -6.24 7.02
C ALA A 249 1.59 -7.32 6.77
N LEU A 250 1.34 -8.16 7.77
CA LEU A 250 0.31 -9.20 7.74
C LEU A 250 -0.99 -8.67 8.34
N PRO A 251 -2.16 -8.96 7.77
CA PRO A 251 -3.44 -8.59 8.36
C PRO A 251 -3.74 -9.42 9.62
N GLY A 252 -4.35 -8.81 10.65
CA GLY A 252 -4.75 -9.51 11.87
C GLY A 252 -5.17 -8.54 12.99
N VAL A 253 -5.85 -9.04 14.03
CA VAL A 253 -6.45 -8.24 15.11
C VAL A 253 -5.40 -7.51 15.97
N HIS A 254 -4.20 -8.08 16.09
CA HIS A 254 -3.04 -7.49 16.77
C HIS A 254 -1.89 -7.25 15.80
N SER A 255 -2.19 -7.19 14.50
CA SER A 255 -1.18 -6.94 13.47
C SER A 255 -0.74 -5.48 13.49
N PHE A 256 0.40 -5.24 12.91
CA PHE A 256 0.88 -3.90 12.56
C PHE A 256 -0.22 -3.01 11.97
N LEU A 257 -1.14 -3.55 11.14
CA LEU A 257 -2.30 -2.83 10.62
C LEU A 257 -3.32 -2.42 11.69
N TYR A 258 -3.55 -3.25 12.72
CA TYR A 258 -4.47 -2.90 13.81
C TYR A 258 -3.92 -1.71 14.60
N THR A 259 -2.63 -1.72 14.86
CA THR A 259 -1.93 -0.60 15.49
C THR A 259 -1.99 0.64 14.58
N LEU A 260 -1.84 0.49 13.24
CA LEU A 260 -2.03 1.56 12.27
C LEU A 260 -3.43 2.20 12.27
N THR A 261 -4.44 1.46 12.70
CA THR A 261 -5.85 1.90 12.60
C THR A 261 -6.43 2.49 13.88
N HIS A 262 -5.78 2.33 15.04
CA HIS A 262 -6.40 2.64 16.34
C HIS A 262 -5.79 3.80 17.11
N ASN A 263 -4.58 4.27 16.79
CA ASN A 263 -4.03 5.48 17.39
C ASN A 263 -3.06 6.14 16.41
N SER A 264 -3.14 7.46 16.23
CA SER A 264 -2.11 8.44 15.75
C SER A 264 -0.95 7.92 14.83
N ILE A 265 -0.98 6.68 14.42
CA ILE A 265 0.04 5.97 13.65
C ILE A 265 -0.13 6.24 12.16
N THR A 266 -1.30 6.67 11.72
CA THR A 266 -1.43 7.36 10.44
C THR A 266 -0.48 8.56 10.41
N GLU A 267 -0.27 9.19 11.54
CA GLU A 267 0.75 10.20 11.77
C GLU A 267 2.17 9.60 11.69
N GLY A 268 2.49 8.55 12.44
CA GLY A 268 3.84 7.99 12.50
C GLY A 268 4.32 7.29 11.22
N LEU A 269 3.44 6.59 10.47
CA LEU A 269 3.82 6.03 9.15
C LEU A 269 3.94 7.11 8.07
N SER A 270 3.20 8.21 8.20
CA SER A 270 3.33 9.33 7.26
C SER A 270 4.59 10.14 7.49
N THR A 271 5.15 10.15 8.72
CA THR A 271 6.30 10.98 9.08
C THR A 271 7.63 10.24 9.15
N ASP A 272 7.64 8.99 9.62
CA ASP A 272 8.90 8.33 9.98
C ASP A 272 9.21 7.07 9.16
N ALA A 273 8.24 6.49 8.45
CA ALA A 273 8.53 5.36 7.58
C ALA A 273 9.22 5.81 6.30
N ASN A 274 10.53 5.85 6.31
CA ASN A 274 11.34 6.04 5.11
C ASN A 274 11.29 4.82 4.16
N LYS A 275 10.56 3.77 4.53
CA LYS A 275 10.49 2.49 3.80
C LYS A 275 9.08 2.22 3.29
N PRO A 276 8.93 1.73 2.06
CA PRO A 276 7.64 1.27 1.56
C PRO A 276 7.07 0.14 2.41
N VAL A 277 5.74 0.09 2.49
CA VAL A 277 5.03 -0.96 3.23
C VAL A 277 4.12 -1.73 2.29
N LEU A 278 4.28 -3.04 2.23
CA LEU A 278 3.39 -3.95 1.52
C LEU A 278 2.44 -4.63 2.52
N ILE A 279 1.16 -4.38 2.37
CA ILE A 279 0.11 -5.01 3.16
C ILE A 279 -0.41 -6.22 2.39
N LEU A 280 -0.23 -7.41 2.91
CA LEU A 280 -0.73 -8.66 2.32
C LEU A 280 -2.24 -8.81 2.54
N LYS A 281 -2.89 -9.64 1.67
CA LYS A 281 -4.32 -9.91 1.72
C LYS A 281 -4.61 -11.42 1.62
#